data_208039f11b039a9d72222ac9a095358c
#
_entry.id   208039f11b039a9d72222ac9a095358c
#
_cell.length_a   1.000
_cell.length_b   1.000
_cell.length_c   1.000
_cell.angle_alpha   90.00
_cell.angle_beta   90.00
_cell.angle_gamma   90.00
#
_symmetry.space_group_name_H-M   'P 1'
#
loop_
_entity.id
_entity.type
_entity.pdbx_description
1 polymer ?
#
loop_
_entity_poly.entity_id
_entity_poly.type
_entity_poly.pdbx_seq_one_letter_code
_entity_poly.pdbx_strand_id
1 'polypeptide(L)'
;VTDTARGTSRRYGTRPTMKDVAARAGVGLKTVSRVVNGEPGVTPDTERRVQEAITALGFRRNDSARILRKGRTASIGLVLEDLADPFYGPLNRAVEEVARDHGALLINGSSAEDPAREQELVLALCARRVDGLVIIPAGDDHRYLEPEITAGIATVFVDRPAGRIDADVVLSDNFGGAQDAVAHLIAHGHRRIGFIGDQPRIHTARERLRGYRTAMAAAGLPVDDAWVSLGSTDPDRVRAAATAMLDAPQPVTALFAGNNRVTVTAVRVLGERPRPVALVGFDDFELADLVRPAITVVAQDPARMGRTAAGLLFRRLDGIVDPPHRREIPTRLIARGSGEIPPAED
;
A
#
# COMPACT_ATOMS: atom_id res chain seq x y z
N VAL A 1 32.87 -14.92 -51.60
CA VAL A 1 31.46 -15.34 -51.56
C VAL A 1 30.93 -14.93 -50.18
N THR A 2 30.28 -13.77 -50.14
CA THR A 2 29.67 -13.16 -48.96
C THR A 2 28.18 -13.49 -48.95
N ASP A 3 27.77 -14.32 -48.03
CA ASP A 3 26.35 -14.59 -47.80
C ASP A 3 25.84 -13.65 -46.69
N THR A 4 25.02 -12.70 -47.08
CA THR A 4 24.37 -11.73 -46.21
C THR A 4 23.07 -12.33 -45.71
N ALA A 5 23.07 -12.88 -44.49
CA ALA A 5 21.85 -13.28 -43.75
C ALA A 5 21.00 -12.02 -43.46
N ARG A 6 19.96 -11.81 -44.23
CA ARG A 6 18.90 -10.81 -43.97
C ARG A 6 18.10 -11.26 -42.74
N GLY A 7 18.35 -10.61 -41.61
CA GLY A 7 17.53 -10.72 -40.42
C GLY A 7 16.09 -10.28 -40.72
N THR A 8 15.14 -11.20 -40.68
CA THR A 8 13.70 -10.91 -40.75
C THR A 8 13.27 -10.18 -39.47
N SER A 9 13.18 -8.86 -39.55
CA SER A 9 12.52 -8.07 -38.51
C SER A 9 11.05 -8.53 -38.43
N ARG A 10 10.67 -9.19 -37.34
CA ARG A 10 9.27 -9.44 -37.01
C ARG A 10 8.57 -8.09 -36.91
N ARG A 11 7.84 -7.71 -37.96
CA ARG A 11 6.86 -6.63 -37.87
C ARG A 11 5.80 -7.09 -36.90
N TYR A 12 5.69 -6.41 -35.75
CA TYR A 12 4.54 -6.56 -34.87
C TYR A 12 3.30 -6.16 -35.69
N GLY A 13 2.48 -7.16 -36.06
CA GLY A 13 1.26 -6.95 -36.81
C GLY A 13 0.29 -6.05 -36.09
N THR A 14 -0.47 -5.27 -36.82
CA THR A 14 -1.59 -4.50 -36.25
C THR A 14 -2.59 -5.45 -35.59
N ARG A 15 -3.04 -5.13 -34.38
CA ARG A 15 -4.01 -5.96 -33.67
C ARG A 15 -5.29 -6.10 -34.51
N PRO A 16 -5.84 -7.32 -34.65
CA PRO A 16 -7.08 -7.53 -35.35
C PRO A 16 -8.20 -6.65 -34.84
N THR A 17 -9.03 -6.15 -35.73
CA THR A 17 -10.17 -5.27 -35.43
C THR A 17 -11.49 -6.00 -35.63
N MET A 18 -12.60 -5.42 -35.15
CA MET A 18 -13.94 -5.94 -35.44
C MET A 18 -14.25 -5.99 -36.94
N LYS A 19 -13.60 -5.16 -37.77
CA LYS A 19 -13.73 -5.19 -39.23
C LYS A 19 -13.10 -6.46 -39.80
N ASP A 20 -11.96 -6.86 -39.28
CA ASP A 20 -11.27 -8.09 -39.72
C ASP A 20 -12.06 -9.33 -39.32
N VAL A 21 -12.68 -9.34 -38.12
CA VAL A 21 -13.61 -10.41 -37.69
C VAL A 21 -14.83 -10.47 -38.62
N ALA A 22 -15.44 -9.32 -38.95
CA ALA A 22 -16.58 -9.24 -39.82
C ALA A 22 -16.27 -9.79 -41.24
N ALA A 23 -15.13 -9.39 -41.80
CA ALA A 23 -14.66 -9.88 -43.10
C ALA A 23 -14.43 -11.40 -43.07
N ARG A 24 -13.76 -11.94 -42.02
CA ARG A 24 -13.50 -13.38 -41.91
C ARG A 24 -14.75 -14.22 -41.67
N ALA A 25 -15.70 -13.71 -40.83
CA ALA A 25 -16.94 -14.39 -40.53
C ALA A 25 -17.99 -14.23 -41.66
N GLY A 26 -17.79 -13.38 -42.65
CA GLY A 26 -18.74 -13.08 -43.74
C GLY A 26 -20.03 -12.46 -43.22
N VAL A 27 -19.94 -11.54 -42.23
CA VAL A 27 -21.11 -10.87 -41.63
C VAL A 27 -20.89 -9.36 -41.50
N GLY A 28 -21.94 -8.62 -41.29
CA GLY A 28 -21.83 -7.19 -41.03
C GLY A 28 -21.20 -6.83 -39.72
N LEU A 29 -20.53 -5.67 -39.63
CA LEU A 29 -19.89 -5.15 -38.40
C LEU A 29 -20.87 -5.09 -37.21
N LYS A 30 -22.14 -4.74 -37.45
CA LYS A 30 -23.20 -4.69 -36.44
C LYS A 30 -23.49 -6.08 -35.84
N THR A 31 -23.42 -7.14 -36.67
CA THR A 31 -23.59 -8.53 -36.22
C THR A 31 -22.45 -8.96 -35.33
N VAL A 32 -21.19 -8.65 -35.72
CA VAL A 32 -20.00 -8.91 -34.89
C VAL A 32 -20.14 -8.17 -33.54
N SER A 33 -20.54 -6.91 -33.56
CA SER A 33 -20.75 -6.12 -32.34
C SER A 33 -21.80 -6.78 -31.42
N ARG A 34 -22.90 -7.29 -31.96
CA ARG A 34 -23.92 -8.00 -31.18
C ARG A 34 -23.39 -9.25 -30.52
N VAL A 35 -22.69 -10.11 -31.27
CA VAL A 35 -22.08 -11.34 -30.74
C VAL A 35 -21.06 -11.03 -29.67
N VAL A 36 -20.16 -10.07 -29.92
CA VAL A 36 -19.12 -9.64 -28.95
C VAL A 36 -19.73 -9.03 -27.68
N ASN A 37 -20.91 -8.43 -27.78
CA ASN A 37 -21.62 -7.83 -26.63
C ASN A 37 -22.62 -8.78 -25.95
N GLY A 38 -22.85 -9.98 -26.47
CA GLY A 38 -23.88 -10.89 -25.95
C GLY A 38 -25.31 -10.37 -26.16
N GLU A 39 -25.54 -9.51 -27.19
CA GLU A 39 -26.84 -8.92 -27.48
C GLU A 39 -27.72 -9.93 -28.24
N PRO A 40 -29.02 -10.03 -27.94
CA PRO A 40 -29.92 -10.95 -28.63
C PRO A 40 -30.16 -10.57 -30.11
N GLY A 41 -30.64 -11.53 -30.91
CA GLY A 41 -31.02 -11.31 -32.30
C GLY A 41 -29.96 -11.71 -33.31
N VAL A 42 -29.06 -12.62 -32.93
CA VAL A 42 -28.15 -13.33 -33.83
C VAL A 42 -28.49 -14.79 -33.81
N THR A 43 -28.50 -15.46 -34.98
CA THR A 43 -28.77 -16.92 -35.05
C THR A 43 -27.57 -17.70 -34.52
N PRO A 44 -27.81 -18.92 -33.93
CA PRO A 44 -26.71 -19.72 -33.36
C PRO A 44 -25.61 -20.07 -34.38
N ASP A 45 -25.94 -20.27 -35.65
CA ASP A 45 -24.96 -20.52 -36.70
C ASP A 45 -24.07 -19.27 -36.97
N THR A 46 -24.68 -18.09 -37.03
CA THR A 46 -23.96 -16.84 -37.21
C THR A 46 -23.07 -16.54 -36.00
N GLU A 47 -23.55 -16.78 -34.79
CA GLU A 47 -22.76 -16.61 -33.55
C GLU A 47 -21.55 -17.53 -33.57
N ARG A 48 -21.71 -18.82 -33.91
CA ARG A 48 -20.60 -19.76 -34.04
C ARG A 48 -19.55 -19.31 -35.07
N ARG A 49 -19.94 -18.87 -36.25
CA ARG A 49 -19.02 -18.34 -37.29
C ARG A 49 -18.23 -17.14 -36.81
N VAL A 50 -18.87 -16.23 -36.11
CA VAL A 50 -18.19 -15.04 -35.53
C VAL A 50 -17.22 -15.46 -34.44
N GLN A 51 -17.59 -16.41 -33.58
CA GLN A 51 -16.73 -16.91 -32.50
C GLN A 51 -15.50 -17.64 -33.06
N GLU A 52 -15.67 -18.46 -34.10
CA GLU A 52 -14.57 -19.10 -34.83
C GLU A 52 -13.61 -18.07 -35.44
N ALA A 53 -14.14 -16.99 -36.04
CA ALA A 53 -13.34 -15.91 -36.59
C ALA A 53 -12.57 -15.13 -35.50
N ILE A 54 -13.19 -14.87 -34.35
CA ILE A 54 -12.56 -14.25 -33.19
C ILE A 54 -11.36 -15.08 -32.73
N THR A 55 -11.57 -16.39 -32.54
CA THR A 55 -10.53 -17.32 -32.08
C THR A 55 -9.38 -17.41 -33.10
N ALA A 56 -9.71 -17.57 -34.38
CA ALA A 56 -8.73 -17.72 -35.45
C ALA A 56 -7.87 -16.47 -35.70
N LEU A 57 -8.42 -15.27 -35.46
CA LEU A 57 -7.69 -14.00 -35.59
C LEU A 57 -6.98 -13.61 -34.28
N GLY A 58 -7.27 -14.26 -33.17
CA GLY A 58 -6.82 -13.78 -31.85
C GLY A 58 -7.40 -12.40 -31.50
N PHE A 59 -8.60 -12.10 -32.05
CA PHE A 59 -9.24 -10.82 -31.75
C PHE A 59 -9.60 -10.74 -30.27
N ARG A 60 -9.14 -9.67 -29.64
CA ARG A 60 -9.57 -9.27 -28.30
C ARG A 60 -10.36 -7.99 -28.40
N ARG A 61 -11.52 -7.98 -27.78
CA ARG A 61 -12.37 -6.79 -27.70
C ARG A 61 -11.55 -5.62 -27.13
N ASN A 62 -11.61 -4.50 -27.82
CA ASN A 62 -11.11 -3.25 -27.26
C ASN A 62 -12.23 -2.65 -26.38
N ASP A 63 -12.02 -2.65 -25.08
CA ASP A 63 -13.00 -2.11 -24.12
C ASP A 63 -13.24 -0.60 -24.25
N SER A 64 -12.41 0.12 -25.03
CA SER A 64 -12.59 1.55 -25.31
C SER A 64 -13.98 1.90 -25.85
N ALA A 65 -14.61 0.99 -26.60
CA ALA A 65 -15.98 1.18 -27.11
C ALA A 65 -17.07 0.98 -26.02
N ARG A 66 -16.77 0.21 -24.96
CA ARG A 66 -17.63 0.05 -23.79
C ARG A 66 -17.50 1.25 -22.87
N ILE A 67 -16.29 1.78 -22.73
CA ILE A 67 -15.94 3.00 -22.01
C ILE A 67 -16.78 4.17 -22.54
N LEU A 68 -16.82 4.35 -23.87
CA LEU A 68 -17.62 5.39 -24.53
C LEU A 68 -19.12 5.27 -24.26
N ARG A 69 -19.65 4.08 -23.99
CA ARG A 69 -21.09 3.86 -23.72
C ARG A 69 -21.45 3.91 -22.24
N LYS A 70 -20.54 3.49 -21.33
CA LYS A 70 -20.79 3.46 -19.89
C LYS A 70 -20.15 4.63 -19.13
N GLY A 71 -19.31 5.44 -19.78
CA GLY A 71 -18.59 6.55 -19.16
C GLY A 71 -17.50 6.15 -18.17
N ARG A 72 -17.25 4.82 -17.99
CA ARG A 72 -16.28 4.27 -17.04
C ARG A 72 -15.34 3.30 -17.69
N THR A 73 -14.07 3.31 -17.26
CA THR A 73 -13.00 2.47 -17.80
C THR A 73 -12.93 1.09 -17.15
N ALA A 74 -13.66 0.88 -16.05
CA ALA A 74 -13.53 -0.28 -15.19
C ALA A 74 -12.07 -0.52 -14.76
N SER A 75 -11.39 0.55 -14.38
CA SER A 75 -10.04 0.51 -13.81
C SER A 75 -9.90 1.51 -12.67
N ILE A 76 -9.15 1.13 -11.65
CA ILE A 76 -8.79 1.99 -10.52
C ILE A 76 -7.27 2.00 -10.35
N GLY A 77 -6.74 3.10 -9.83
CA GLY A 77 -5.32 3.25 -9.52
C GLY A 77 -5.07 3.03 -8.03
N LEU A 78 -3.94 2.38 -7.69
CA LEU A 78 -3.38 2.35 -6.34
C LEU A 78 -1.96 2.90 -6.40
N VAL A 79 -1.74 4.03 -5.74
CA VAL A 79 -0.41 4.61 -5.58
C VAL A 79 0.03 4.40 -4.14
N LEU A 80 1.18 3.74 -3.96
CA LEU A 80 1.74 3.41 -2.66
C LEU A 80 3.23 3.75 -2.60
N GLU A 81 3.84 3.64 -1.43
CA GLU A 81 5.26 3.94 -1.25
C GLU A 81 6.15 2.98 -2.03
N ASP A 82 6.11 1.69 -1.67
CA ASP A 82 6.99 0.66 -2.23
C ASP A 82 6.30 -0.70 -2.22
N LEU A 83 6.09 -1.28 -3.41
CA LEU A 83 5.49 -2.63 -3.54
C LEU A 83 6.33 -3.74 -2.87
N ALA A 84 7.61 -3.49 -2.62
CA ALA A 84 8.49 -4.45 -1.97
C ALA A 84 8.34 -4.45 -0.43
N ASP A 85 7.69 -3.44 0.16
CA ASP A 85 7.43 -3.44 1.60
C ASP A 85 6.31 -4.44 1.95
N PRO A 86 6.55 -5.39 2.88
CA PRO A 86 5.58 -6.41 3.28
C PRO A 86 4.24 -5.84 3.78
N PHE A 87 4.21 -4.62 4.32
CA PHE A 87 3.00 -3.96 4.76
C PHE A 87 1.99 -3.77 3.63
N TYR A 88 2.45 -3.39 2.43
CA TYR A 88 1.56 -3.08 1.32
C TYR A 88 1.04 -4.31 0.56
N GLY A 89 1.65 -5.47 0.72
CA GLY A 89 1.21 -6.70 0.04
C GLY A 89 -0.24 -7.10 0.36
N PRO A 90 -0.62 -7.29 1.65
CA PRO A 90 -1.99 -7.61 2.06
C PRO A 90 -2.99 -6.49 1.73
N LEU A 91 -2.60 -5.21 1.83
CA LEU A 91 -3.42 -4.06 1.46
C LEU A 91 -3.74 -4.09 -0.04
N ASN A 92 -2.72 -4.23 -0.87
CA ASN A 92 -2.86 -4.32 -2.32
C ASN A 92 -3.78 -5.47 -2.75
N ARG A 93 -3.57 -6.67 -2.18
CA ARG A 93 -4.42 -7.84 -2.45
C ARG A 93 -5.89 -7.56 -2.10
N ALA A 94 -6.14 -6.93 -0.96
CA ALA A 94 -7.49 -6.62 -0.52
C ALA A 94 -8.18 -5.59 -1.45
N VAL A 95 -7.45 -4.58 -1.91
CA VAL A 95 -7.97 -3.62 -2.91
C VAL A 95 -8.26 -4.32 -4.24
N GLU A 96 -7.35 -5.20 -4.69
CA GLU A 96 -7.52 -5.97 -5.93
C GLU A 96 -8.74 -6.91 -5.88
N GLU A 97 -8.97 -7.59 -4.76
CA GLU A 97 -10.12 -8.48 -4.56
C GLU A 97 -11.42 -7.69 -4.69
N VAL A 98 -11.56 -6.56 -4.00
CA VAL A 98 -12.75 -5.69 -4.10
C VAL A 98 -12.90 -5.14 -5.52
N ALA A 99 -11.81 -4.69 -6.16
CA ALA A 99 -11.85 -4.20 -7.55
C ALA A 99 -12.35 -5.30 -8.51
N ARG A 100 -11.86 -6.52 -8.39
CA ARG A 100 -12.27 -7.68 -9.20
C ARG A 100 -13.76 -8.01 -9.02
N ASP A 101 -14.25 -7.96 -7.79
CA ASP A 101 -15.68 -8.23 -7.50
C ASP A 101 -16.60 -7.17 -8.16
N HIS A 102 -16.09 -5.96 -8.36
CA HIS A 102 -16.77 -4.90 -9.12
C HIS A 102 -16.43 -4.91 -10.62
N GLY A 103 -15.67 -5.90 -11.10
CA GLY A 103 -15.28 -6.01 -12.50
C GLY A 103 -14.29 -4.94 -12.96
N ALA A 104 -13.51 -4.38 -12.04
CA ALA A 104 -12.49 -3.38 -12.31
C ALA A 104 -11.08 -3.95 -12.26
N LEU A 105 -10.18 -3.38 -13.07
CA LEU A 105 -8.75 -3.68 -13.06
C LEU A 105 -8.03 -2.74 -12.08
N LEU A 106 -7.13 -3.29 -11.25
CA LEU A 106 -6.24 -2.50 -10.42
C LEU A 106 -4.92 -2.22 -11.16
N ILE A 107 -4.50 -0.95 -11.16
CA ILE A 107 -3.23 -0.48 -11.71
C ILE A 107 -2.40 0.10 -10.57
N ASN A 108 -1.22 -0.46 -10.33
CA ASN A 108 -0.35 -0.06 -9.22
C ASN A 108 0.79 0.85 -9.68
N GLY A 109 1.21 1.77 -8.80
CA GLY A 109 2.41 2.57 -8.94
C GLY A 109 3.10 2.80 -7.59
N SER A 110 4.45 2.83 -7.59
CA SER A 110 5.25 3.12 -6.39
C SER A 110 5.84 4.52 -6.45
N SER A 111 5.54 5.34 -5.43
CA SER A 111 6.03 6.71 -5.31
C SER A 111 7.45 6.80 -4.76
N ALA A 112 7.95 5.75 -4.11
CA ALA A 112 9.23 5.71 -3.41
C ALA A 112 9.39 6.83 -2.37
N GLU A 113 8.32 7.19 -1.66
CA GLU A 113 8.28 8.32 -0.70
C GLU A 113 8.60 9.69 -1.30
N ASP A 114 8.53 9.83 -2.63
CA ASP A 114 8.75 11.09 -3.32
C ASP A 114 7.42 11.74 -3.71
N PRO A 115 7.06 12.93 -3.14
CA PRO A 115 5.82 13.62 -3.47
C PRO A 115 5.70 14.04 -4.95
N ALA A 116 6.81 14.36 -5.61
CA ALA A 116 6.79 14.72 -7.03
C ALA A 116 6.48 13.50 -7.91
N ARG A 117 7.08 12.36 -7.59
CA ARG A 117 6.81 11.10 -8.26
C ARG A 117 5.38 10.61 -7.99
N GLU A 118 4.87 10.78 -6.78
CA GLU A 118 3.46 10.49 -6.46
C GLU A 118 2.54 11.29 -7.38
N GLN A 119 2.73 12.62 -7.44
CA GLN A 119 1.93 13.50 -8.29
C GLN A 119 2.00 13.10 -9.76
N GLU A 120 3.19 12.79 -10.28
CA GLU A 120 3.38 12.32 -11.65
C GLU A 120 2.58 11.03 -11.93
N LEU A 121 2.68 10.04 -11.05
CA LEU A 121 1.97 8.76 -11.17
C LEU A 121 0.45 8.96 -11.12
N VAL A 122 -0.03 9.74 -10.17
CA VAL A 122 -1.44 10.02 -9.99
C VAL A 122 -2.01 10.70 -11.23
N LEU A 123 -1.38 11.77 -11.72
CA LEU A 123 -1.82 12.48 -12.93
C LEU A 123 -1.72 11.59 -14.17
N ALA A 124 -0.73 10.70 -14.27
CA ALA A 124 -0.64 9.72 -15.33
C ALA A 124 -1.79 8.69 -15.32
N LEU A 125 -2.28 8.31 -14.13
CA LEU A 125 -3.47 7.47 -13.97
C LEU A 125 -4.74 8.24 -14.36
N CYS A 126 -4.89 9.51 -13.93
CA CYS A 126 -5.98 10.37 -14.33
C CYS A 126 -6.04 10.54 -15.87
N ALA A 127 -4.90 10.80 -16.51
CA ALA A 127 -4.81 10.90 -17.96
C ALA A 127 -5.23 9.60 -18.70
N ARG A 128 -5.06 8.43 -18.04
CA ARG A 128 -5.56 7.13 -18.51
C ARG A 128 -7.03 6.90 -18.20
N ARG A 129 -7.68 7.89 -17.55
CA ARG A 129 -9.09 7.87 -17.19
C ARG A 129 -9.46 6.71 -16.28
N VAL A 130 -8.62 6.43 -15.26
CA VAL A 130 -9.06 5.52 -14.19
C VAL A 130 -10.33 6.09 -13.54
N ASP A 131 -11.23 5.22 -13.10
CA ASP A 131 -12.49 5.65 -12.51
C ASP A 131 -12.30 6.15 -11.07
N GLY A 132 -11.24 5.69 -10.40
CA GLY A 132 -10.91 6.12 -9.06
C GLY A 132 -9.49 5.80 -8.64
N LEU A 133 -9.07 6.37 -7.52
CA LEU A 133 -7.73 6.32 -6.96
C LEU A 133 -7.76 5.94 -5.47
N VAL A 134 -6.89 5.02 -5.09
CA VAL A 134 -6.48 4.78 -3.71
C VAL A 134 -5.04 5.25 -3.58
N ILE A 135 -4.74 6.14 -2.63
CA ILE A 135 -3.43 6.78 -2.52
C ILE A 135 -2.90 6.64 -1.10
N ILE A 136 -1.66 6.15 -0.96
CA ILE A 136 -0.86 6.27 0.25
C ILE A 136 0.03 7.50 0.06
N PRO A 137 -0.25 8.62 0.76
CA PRO A 137 0.43 9.88 0.54
C PRO A 137 1.94 9.85 0.83
N ALA A 138 2.75 10.33 -0.11
CA ALA A 138 4.16 10.66 0.11
C ALA A 138 4.36 12.11 0.57
N GLY A 139 3.38 12.98 0.29
CA GLY A 139 3.38 14.41 0.65
C GLY A 139 2.19 14.85 1.48
N ASP A 140 2.15 16.14 1.82
CA ASP A 140 1.08 16.76 2.63
C ASP A 140 0.16 17.68 1.80
N ASP A 141 0.38 17.83 0.50
CA ASP A 141 -0.40 18.72 -0.36
C ASP A 141 -0.88 18.01 -1.63
N HIS A 142 -2.16 17.67 -1.66
CA HIS A 142 -2.82 16.96 -2.77
C HIS A 142 -3.81 17.84 -3.54
N ARG A 143 -3.73 19.19 -3.42
CA ARG A 143 -4.62 20.13 -4.14
C ARG A 143 -4.53 19.99 -5.65
N TYR A 144 -3.45 19.41 -6.19
CA TYR A 144 -3.34 19.07 -7.61
C TYR A 144 -4.42 18.07 -8.08
N LEU A 145 -5.09 17.37 -7.13
CA LEU A 145 -6.20 16.46 -7.42
C LEU A 145 -7.58 17.14 -7.45
N GLU A 146 -7.73 18.36 -6.98
CA GLU A 146 -9.04 19.05 -6.95
C GLU A 146 -9.72 19.11 -8.32
N PRO A 147 -9.01 19.41 -9.44
CA PRO A 147 -9.61 19.39 -10.76
C PRO A 147 -10.08 17.98 -11.17
N GLU A 148 -9.34 16.96 -10.84
CA GLU A 148 -9.62 15.57 -11.19
C GLU A 148 -10.82 15.02 -10.38
N ILE A 149 -10.88 15.36 -9.08
CA ILE A 149 -12.02 15.03 -8.21
C ILE A 149 -13.28 15.74 -8.71
N THR A 150 -13.15 17.01 -9.09
CA THR A 150 -14.26 17.78 -9.68
C THR A 150 -14.72 17.18 -11.02
N ALA A 151 -13.79 16.61 -11.79
CA ALA A 151 -14.09 15.89 -13.02
C ALA A 151 -14.72 14.50 -12.80
N GLY A 152 -14.83 14.04 -11.55
CA GLY A 152 -15.52 12.81 -11.16
C GLY A 152 -14.63 11.61 -10.84
N ILE A 153 -13.32 11.81 -10.68
CA ILE A 153 -12.41 10.75 -10.21
C ILE A 153 -12.60 10.58 -8.70
N ALA A 154 -13.15 9.43 -8.27
CA ALA A 154 -13.28 9.10 -6.86
C ALA A 154 -11.86 8.89 -6.25
N THR A 155 -11.62 9.47 -5.07
CA THR A 155 -10.30 9.39 -4.42
C THR A 155 -10.44 9.04 -2.95
N VAL A 156 -9.65 8.07 -2.49
CA VAL A 156 -9.56 7.63 -1.09
C VAL A 156 -8.09 7.59 -0.68
N PHE A 157 -7.77 8.16 0.47
CA PHE A 157 -6.44 8.10 1.06
C PHE A 157 -6.35 7.01 2.11
N VAL A 158 -5.18 6.35 2.20
CA VAL A 158 -4.95 5.24 3.13
C VAL A 158 -3.63 5.44 3.85
N ASP A 159 -3.54 4.96 5.10
CA ASP A 159 -2.37 4.99 5.97
C ASP A 159 -1.97 6.39 6.45
N ARG A 160 -2.17 7.40 5.62
CA ARG A 160 -1.84 8.80 5.91
C ARG A 160 -2.99 9.73 5.49
N PRO A 161 -3.16 10.88 6.15
CA PRO A 161 -4.23 11.82 5.82
C PRO A 161 -4.06 12.44 4.43
N ALA A 162 -5.18 12.88 3.85
CA ALA A 162 -5.23 13.54 2.54
C ALA A 162 -4.50 14.90 2.47
N GLY A 163 -3.99 15.41 3.58
CA GLY A 163 -3.37 16.72 3.64
C GLY A 163 -4.39 17.85 3.51
N ARG A 164 -4.27 18.67 2.46
CA ARG A 164 -5.04 19.91 2.29
C ARG A 164 -6.31 19.77 1.45
N ILE A 165 -6.75 18.57 1.15
CA ILE A 165 -8.01 18.32 0.45
C ILE A 165 -8.96 17.51 1.31
N ASP A 166 -10.25 17.67 1.06
CA ASP A 166 -11.31 16.95 1.75
C ASP A 166 -11.66 15.68 0.97
N ALA A 167 -11.29 14.52 1.52
CA ALA A 167 -11.47 13.22 0.87
C ALA A 167 -11.64 12.10 1.91
N ASP A 168 -12.14 10.94 1.47
CA ASP A 168 -12.22 9.76 2.32
C ASP A 168 -10.83 9.31 2.75
N VAL A 169 -10.66 8.96 4.04
CA VAL A 169 -9.37 8.58 4.63
C VAL A 169 -9.55 7.33 5.51
N VAL A 170 -8.64 6.37 5.34
CA VAL A 170 -8.54 5.17 6.18
C VAL A 170 -7.17 5.14 6.83
N LEU A 171 -7.12 5.20 8.15
CA LEU A 171 -5.88 5.24 8.94
C LEU A 171 -5.81 4.04 9.89
N SER A 172 -4.61 3.73 10.39
CA SER A 172 -4.42 2.91 11.56
C SER A 172 -4.27 3.77 12.82
N ASP A 173 -4.65 3.21 13.97
CA ASP A 173 -4.36 3.83 15.27
C ASP A 173 -2.87 3.71 15.60
N ASN A 174 -2.08 4.57 14.95
CA ASN A 174 -0.63 4.65 15.15
C ASN A 174 -0.27 5.16 16.54
N PHE A 175 -1.08 6.08 17.07
CA PHE A 175 -0.85 6.70 18.37
C PHE A 175 -1.13 5.71 19.51
N GLY A 176 -2.30 5.10 19.52
CA GLY A 176 -2.67 4.12 20.56
C GLY A 176 -1.79 2.89 20.52
N GLY A 177 -1.49 2.36 19.31
CA GLY A 177 -0.59 1.23 19.18
C GLY A 177 0.83 1.50 19.71
N ALA A 178 1.36 2.72 19.50
CA ALA A 178 2.65 3.10 20.06
C ALA A 178 2.59 3.26 21.60
N GLN A 179 1.48 3.75 22.13
CA GLN A 179 1.27 3.76 23.59
C GLN A 179 1.26 2.35 24.16
N ASP A 180 0.55 1.42 23.52
CA ASP A 180 0.48 0.03 23.96
C ASP A 180 1.85 -0.65 23.94
N ALA A 181 2.66 -0.41 22.91
CA ALA A 181 4.03 -0.91 22.81
C ALA A 181 4.90 -0.47 23.98
N VAL A 182 4.87 0.82 24.29
CA VAL A 182 5.69 1.39 25.36
C VAL A 182 5.16 1.00 26.74
N ALA A 183 3.84 1.03 26.94
CA ALA A 183 3.22 0.57 28.17
C ALA A 183 3.56 -0.90 28.48
N HIS A 184 3.60 -1.75 27.45
CA HIS A 184 4.03 -3.14 27.57
C HIS A 184 5.47 -3.26 28.08
N LEU A 185 6.43 -2.52 27.49
CA LEU A 185 7.81 -2.50 27.96
C LEU A 185 7.93 -1.97 29.40
N ILE A 186 7.18 -0.93 29.74
CA ILE A 186 7.16 -0.36 31.10
C ILE A 186 6.62 -1.38 32.11
N ALA A 187 5.58 -2.14 31.74
CA ALA A 187 4.99 -3.20 32.59
C ALA A 187 6.00 -4.32 32.85
N HIS A 188 6.97 -4.56 31.96
CA HIS A 188 8.06 -5.53 32.14
C HIS A 188 9.30 -4.93 32.82
N GLY A 189 9.18 -3.73 33.41
CA GLY A 189 10.21 -3.13 34.26
C GLY A 189 11.13 -2.14 33.55
N HIS A 190 11.01 -1.92 32.24
CA HIS A 190 11.87 -0.99 31.52
C HIS A 190 11.54 0.47 31.86
N ARG A 191 12.58 1.27 32.04
CA ARG A 191 12.51 2.70 32.33
C ARG A 191 13.30 3.54 31.34
N ARG A 192 14.31 2.95 30.70
CA ARG A 192 15.13 3.55 29.65
C ARG A 192 14.80 2.81 28.37
N ILE A 193 13.90 3.39 27.54
CA ILE A 193 13.35 2.79 26.32
C ILE A 193 13.79 3.66 25.15
N GLY A 194 14.53 3.08 24.21
CA GLY A 194 14.91 3.77 22.96
C GLY A 194 13.82 3.70 21.92
N PHE A 195 13.60 4.77 21.16
CA PHE A 195 12.71 4.82 20.00
C PHE A 195 13.51 5.08 18.72
N ILE A 196 13.34 4.22 17.74
CA ILE A 196 13.93 4.40 16.40
C ILE A 196 12.78 4.43 15.39
N GLY A 197 12.60 5.57 14.73
CA GLY A 197 11.48 5.81 13.80
C GLY A 197 11.92 6.36 12.46
N ASP A 198 10.94 6.50 11.58
CA ASP A 198 11.11 7.02 10.24
C ASP A 198 11.22 8.56 10.21
N GLN A 199 11.21 9.14 9.02
CA GLN A 199 11.36 10.59 8.80
C GLN A 199 10.24 11.38 9.52
N PRO A 200 10.55 12.48 10.20
CA PRO A 200 9.58 13.29 10.95
C PRO A 200 8.45 13.88 10.09
N ARG A 201 8.67 14.01 8.77
CA ARG A 201 7.64 14.47 7.84
C ARG A 201 6.51 13.44 7.64
N ILE A 202 6.76 12.15 7.91
CA ILE A 202 5.80 11.08 7.72
C ILE A 202 4.80 11.08 8.88
N HIS A 203 3.51 11.11 8.55
CA HIS A 203 2.42 11.18 9.53
C HIS A 203 2.48 10.02 10.55
N THR A 204 2.63 8.80 10.07
CA THR A 204 2.67 7.60 10.91
C THR A 204 3.85 7.62 11.89
N ALA A 205 5.03 8.10 11.44
CA ALA A 205 6.20 8.27 12.30
C ALA A 205 5.96 9.31 13.41
N ARG A 206 5.31 10.45 13.09
CA ARG A 206 4.95 11.46 14.08
C ARG A 206 3.99 10.92 15.14
N GLU A 207 2.95 10.20 14.71
CA GLU A 207 1.95 9.64 15.63
C GLU A 207 2.55 8.56 16.54
N ARG A 208 3.41 7.70 16.02
CA ARG A 208 4.12 6.69 16.80
C ARG A 208 5.07 7.32 17.82
N LEU A 209 5.83 8.36 17.42
CA LEU A 209 6.66 9.13 18.35
C LEU A 209 5.82 9.83 19.44
N ARG A 210 4.67 10.41 19.05
CA ARG A 210 3.75 11.05 19.98
C ARG A 210 3.22 10.04 21.01
N GLY A 211 2.82 8.84 20.55
CA GLY A 211 2.39 7.74 21.41
C GLY A 211 3.48 7.30 22.38
N TYR A 212 4.70 7.09 21.90
CA TYR A 212 5.86 6.78 22.73
C TYR A 212 6.08 7.83 23.85
N ARG A 213 6.16 9.10 23.48
CA ARG A 213 6.36 10.19 24.45
C ARG A 213 5.23 10.28 25.46
N THR A 214 3.99 10.08 25.01
CA THR A 214 2.81 10.13 25.89
C THR A 214 2.82 8.97 26.89
N ALA A 215 3.17 7.76 26.48
CA ALA A 215 3.25 6.61 27.38
C ALA A 215 4.38 6.77 28.43
N MET A 216 5.56 7.26 28.01
CA MET A 216 6.66 7.57 28.93
C MET A 216 6.24 8.62 29.97
N ALA A 217 5.62 9.72 29.52
CA ALA A 217 5.14 10.78 30.40
C ALA A 217 4.05 10.30 31.36
N ALA A 218 3.10 9.48 30.91
CA ALA A 218 2.04 8.91 31.75
C ALA A 218 2.60 8.01 32.87
N ALA A 219 3.75 7.38 32.64
CA ALA A 219 4.47 6.60 33.63
C ALA A 219 5.43 7.43 34.52
N GLY A 220 5.48 8.75 34.34
CA GLY A 220 6.42 9.63 35.08
C GLY A 220 7.89 9.42 34.67
N LEU A 221 8.15 8.87 33.49
CA LEU A 221 9.50 8.57 33.01
C LEU A 221 10.01 9.70 32.10
N PRO A 222 11.27 10.12 32.24
CA PRO A 222 11.85 11.08 31.34
C PRO A 222 12.08 10.47 29.96
N VAL A 223 12.10 11.32 28.94
CA VAL A 223 12.57 10.97 27.58
C VAL A 223 13.82 11.80 27.33
N ASP A 224 14.97 11.11 27.22
CA ASP A 224 16.21 11.73 26.76
C ASP A 224 16.21 11.80 25.23
N ASP A 225 16.63 12.92 24.65
CA ASP A 225 16.75 13.06 23.21
C ASP A 225 17.73 12.03 22.60
N ALA A 226 18.73 11.59 23.36
CA ALA A 226 19.63 10.52 22.95
C ALA A 226 18.95 9.15 22.80
N TRP A 227 17.76 8.97 23.35
CA TRP A 227 16.96 7.74 23.20
C TRP A 227 15.99 7.80 22.01
N VAL A 228 15.99 8.89 21.25
CA VAL A 228 15.10 9.07 20.09
C VAL A 228 15.91 9.27 18.83
N SER A 229 15.77 8.36 17.88
CA SER A 229 16.38 8.50 16.56
C SER A 229 15.30 8.49 15.48
N LEU A 230 15.29 9.54 14.67
CA LEU A 230 14.35 9.73 13.56
C LEU A 230 15.11 10.02 12.27
N GLY A 231 14.49 9.74 11.14
CA GLY A 231 14.93 10.28 9.86
C GLY A 231 15.29 9.26 8.79
N SER A 232 15.45 7.98 9.14
CA SER A 232 15.80 6.99 8.11
C SER A 232 15.51 5.56 8.55
N THR A 233 15.02 4.77 7.62
CA THR A 233 14.89 3.29 7.74
C THR A 233 16.08 2.58 7.10
N ASP A 234 17.10 3.31 6.66
CA ASP A 234 18.34 2.77 6.13
C ASP A 234 19.03 1.88 7.18
N PRO A 235 19.41 0.63 6.83
CA PRO A 235 19.93 -0.32 7.80
C PRO A 235 21.18 0.16 8.53
N ASP A 236 22.10 0.88 7.87
CA ASP A 236 23.34 1.34 8.50
C ASP A 236 23.07 2.45 9.50
N ARG A 237 22.14 3.37 9.20
CA ARG A 237 21.71 4.42 10.11
C ARG A 237 20.95 3.88 11.31
N VAL A 238 20.04 2.93 11.09
CA VAL A 238 19.32 2.25 12.18
C VAL A 238 20.28 1.48 13.07
N ARG A 239 21.26 0.76 12.50
CA ARG A 239 22.34 0.08 13.23
C ARG A 239 23.12 1.06 14.10
N ALA A 240 23.57 2.18 13.53
CA ALA A 240 24.33 3.19 14.25
C ALA A 240 23.52 3.77 15.42
N ALA A 241 22.24 4.10 15.20
CA ALA A 241 21.35 4.61 16.24
C ALA A 241 21.14 3.62 17.38
N ALA A 242 20.80 2.37 17.05
CA ALA A 242 20.61 1.31 18.04
C ALA A 242 21.89 1.07 18.86
N THR A 243 23.05 1.00 18.20
CA THR A 243 24.35 0.84 18.85
C THR A 243 24.67 1.99 19.79
N ALA A 244 24.47 3.25 19.34
CA ALA A 244 24.70 4.43 20.19
C ALA A 244 23.82 4.42 21.44
N MET A 245 22.56 4.05 21.34
CA MET A 245 21.63 3.95 22.48
C MET A 245 22.03 2.83 23.46
N LEU A 246 22.50 1.71 22.93
CA LEU A 246 22.86 0.51 23.73
C LEU A 246 24.25 0.60 24.38
N ASP A 247 25.15 1.40 23.81
CA ASP A 247 26.53 1.57 24.30
C ASP A 247 26.73 2.89 25.05
N ALA A 248 25.64 3.66 25.27
CA ALA A 248 25.69 4.92 26.03
C ALA A 248 26.11 4.68 27.49
N PRO A 249 26.65 5.68 28.21
CA PRO A 249 26.95 5.57 29.64
C PRO A 249 25.72 5.20 30.50
N GLN A 250 24.54 5.58 30.08
CA GLN A 250 23.24 5.15 30.61
C GLN A 250 22.45 4.49 29.49
N PRO A 251 22.72 3.19 29.19
CA PRO A 251 22.15 2.53 28.05
C PRO A 251 20.63 2.34 28.19
N VAL A 252 19.94 2.34 27.07
CA VAL A 252 18.55 1.86 27.04
C VAL A 252 18.51 0.36 27.32
N THR A 253 17.46 -0.08 27.98
CA THR A 253 17.26 -1.50 28.32
C THR A 253 16.25 -2.18 27.41
N ALA A 254 15.54 -1.39 26.58
CA ALA A 254 14.59 -1.84 25.59
C ALA A 254 14.60 -0.92 24.38
N LEU A 255 14.21 -1.45 23.22
CA LEU A 255 13.99 -0.69 21.99
C LEU A 255 12.53 -0.81 21.55
N PHE A 256 11.95 0.31 21.13
CA PHE A 256 10.72 0.36 20.36
C PHE A 256 11.06 0.76 18.92
N ALA A 257 10.90 -0.18 17.99
CA ALA A 257 11.16 0.00 16.57
C ALA A 257 9.89 0.50 15.86
N GLY A 258 9.97 1.67 15.25
CA GLY A 258 8.84 2.41 14.73
C GLY A 258 8.23 1.87 13.43
N ASN A 259 8.80 0.84 12.78
CA ASN A 259 8.22 0.10 11.67
C ASN A 259 8.94 -1.25 11.46
N ASN A 260 8.44 -2.08 10.51
CA ASN A 260 9.01 -3.39 10.20
C ASN A 260 10.48 -3.34 9.74
N ARG A 261 10.88 -2.36 8.92
CA ARG A 261 12.26 -2.20 8.40
C ARG A 261 13.23 -1.91 9.55
N VAL A 262 12.86 -1.02 10.45
CA VAL A 262 13.62 -0.72 11.67
C VAL A 262 13.68 -1.96 12.57
N THR A 263 12.55 -2.68 12.73
CA THR A 263 12.49 -3.90 13.54
C THR A 263 13.46 -4.96 13.04
N VAL A 264 13.47 -5.25 11.75
CA VAL A 264 14.37 -6.25 11.14
C VAL A 264 15.84 -5.88 11.37
N THR A 265 16.19 -4.60 11.24
CA THR A 265 17.55 -4.14 11.49
C THR A 265 17.91 -4.20 12.99
N ALA A 266 16.99 -3.81 13.87
CA ALA A 266 17.19 -3.91 15.31
C ALA A 266 17.42 -5.38 15.74
N VAL A 267 16.66 -6.33 15.21
CA VAL A 267 16.87 -7.77 15.46
C VAL A 267 18.28 -8.21 15.13
N ARG A 268 18.85 -7.76 13.99
CA ARG A 268 20.23 -8.07 13.61
C ARG A 268 21.24 -7.49 14.61
N VAL A 269 21.05 -6.23 15.02
CA VAL A 269 21.92 -5.58 16.01
C VAL A 269 21.85 -6.30 17.37
N LEU A 270 20.65 -6.64 17.83
CA LEU A 270 20.44 -7.31 19.11
C LEU A 270 20.98 -8.74 19.11
N GLY A 271 20.91 -9.44 17.97
CA GLY A 271 21.52 -10.78 17.81
C GLY A 271 23.05 -10.82 17.94
N GLU A 272 23.72 -9.67 17.78
CA GLU A 272 25.17 -9.53 17.95
C GLU A 272 25.56 -9.19 19.42
N ARG A 273 24.56 -8.96 20.32
CA ARG A 273 24.81 -8.55 21.70
C ARG A 273 24.98 -9.75 22.64
N PRO A 274 25.89 -9.65 23.60
CA PRO A 274 26.12 -10.74 24.57
C PRO A 274 24.97 -10.92 25.56
N ARG A 275 24.16 -9.87 25.77
CA ARG A 275 22.99 -9.88 26.66
C ARG A 275 21.73 -9.57 25.86
N PRO A 276 20.63 -10.27 26.13
CA PRO A 276 19.37 -9.97 25.48
C PRO A 276 18.85 -8.58 25.90
N VAL A 277 18.29 -7.85 24.94
CA VAL A 277 17.63 -6.54 25.12
C VAL A 277 16.21 -6.65 24.62
N ALA A 278 15.26 -6.08 25.36
CA ALA A 278 13.87 -6.13 24.97
C ALA A 278 13.61 -5.34 23.68
N LEU A 279 12.72 -5.87 22.85
CA LEU A 279 12.32 -5.26 21.57
C LEU A 279 10.82 -5.39 21.36
N VAL A 280 10.17 -4.28 21.06
CA VAL A 280 8.84 -4.25 20.47
C VAL A 280 8.92 -3.57 19.10
N GLY A 281 8.38 -4.21 18.07
CA GLY A 281 8.28 -3.64 16.73
C GLY A 281 6.90 -3.07 16.44
N PHE A 282 6.82 -2.04 15.59
CA PHE A 282 5.57 -1.69 14.92
C PHE A 282 5.54 -2.39 13.57
N ASP A 283 4.36 -2.84 13.15
CA ASP A 283 4.07 -3.72 12.02
C ASP A 283 4.49 -5.18 12.25
N ASP A 284 3.56 -6.09 12.01
CA ASP A 284 3.85 -7.52 11.98
C ASP A 284 4.46 -7.92 10.62
N PHE A 285 5.31 -8.94 10.62
CA PHE A 285 5.94 -9.46 9.42
C PHE A 285 6.13 -10.97 9.52
N GLU A 286 6.22 -11.63 8.37
CA GLU A 286 6.16 -13.09 8.23
C GLU A 286 7.18 -13.87 9.08
N LEU A 287 8.35 -13.28 9.35
CA LEU A 287 9.40 -13.94 10.12
C LEU A 287 9.40 -13.59 11.62
N ALA A 288 8.48 -12.74 12.08
CA ALA A 288 8.49 -12.23 13.46
C ALA A 288 8.30 -13.32 14.52
N ASP A 289 7.62 -14.41 14.20
CA ASP A 289 7.39 -15.56 15.08
C ASP A 289 8.42 -16.68 14.93
N LEU A 290 9.26 -16.63 13.92
CA LEU A 290 10.28 -17.65 13.63
C LEU A 290 11.63 -17.38 14.28
N VAL A 291 11.98 -16.11 14.55
CA VAL A 291 13.23 -15.75 15.25
C VAL A 291 13.16 -16.11 16.75
N ARG A 292 14.28 -16.10 17.45
CA ARG A 292 14.34 -16.42 18.88
C ARG A 292 15.11 -15.33 19.64
N PRO A 293 14.48 -14.68 20.65
CA PRO A 293 13.05 -14.78 20.98
C PRO A 293 12.17 -14.28 19.84
N ALA A 294 10.92 -14.76 19.75
CA ALA A 294 9.96 -14.28 18.76
C ALA A 294 9.59 -12.82 19.03
N ILE A 295 9.37 -12.03 17.99
CA ILE A 295 9.25 -10.58 18.10
C ILE A 295 7.85 -10.16 18.51
N THR A 296 7.76 -9.49 19.66
CA THR A 296 6.56 -8.78 20.12
C THR A 296 6.34 -7.58 19.21
N VAL A 297 5.14 -7.45 18.67
CA VAL A 297 4.82 -6.40 17.70
C VAL A 297 3.47 -5.74 17.97
N VAL A 298 3.34 -4.49 17.52
CA VAL A 298 2.04 -3.85 17.30
C VAL A 298 1.62 -4.14 15.86
N ALA A 299 0.66 -5.02 15.70
CA ALA A 299 0.15 -5.42 14.40
C ALA A 299 -0.93 -4.46 13.92
N GLN A 300 -0.81 -3.99 12.70
CA GLN A 300 -1.85 -3.34 11.93
C GLN A 300 -2.69 -4.40 11.18
N ASP A 301 -3.81 -3.98 10.57
CA ASP A 301 -4.60 -4.81 9.65
C ASP A 301 -4.65 -4.17 8.25
N PRO A 302 -3.56 -4.27 7.48
CA PRO A 302 -3.49 -3.67 6.14
C PRO A 302 -4.54 -4.26 5.18
N ALA A 303 -4.93 -5.51 5.35
CA ALA A 303 -5.99 -6.11 4.54
C ALA A 303 -7.36 -5.46 4.83
N ARG A 304 -7.68 -5.19 6.09
CA ARG A 304 -8.89 -4.46 6.47
C ARG A 304 -8.85 -3.01 5.99
N MET A 305 -7.68 -2.36 6.06
CA MET A 305 -7.48 -1.01 5.53
C MET A 305 -7.78 -0.98 4.02
N GLY A 306 -7.21 -1.91 3.25
CA GLY A 306 -7.44 -2.03 1.81
C GLY A 306 -8.91 -2.29 1.46
N ARG A 307 -9.56 -3.24 2.13
CA ARG A 307 -11.01 -3.51 1.93
C ARG A 307 -11.86 -2.28 2.26
N THR A 308 -11.55 -1.58 3.35
CA THR A 308 -12.30 -0.39 3.76
C THR A 308 -12.14 0.74 2.74
N ALA A 309 -10.91 0.97 2.28
CA ALA A 309 -10.62 2.01 1.28
C ALA A 309 -11.28 1.72 -0.07
N ALA A 310 -11.15 0.50 -0.57
CA ALA A 310 -11.79 0.10 -1.81
C ALA A 310 -13.33 0.15 -1.69
N GLY A 311 -13.89 -0.26 -0.56
CA GLY A 311 -15.31 -0.14 -0.29
C GLY A 311 -15.82 1.32 -0.32
N LEU A 312 -15.07 2.25 0.28
CA LEU A 312 -15.39 3.68 0.18
C LEU A 312 -15.29 4.18 -1.27
N LEU A 313 -14.24 3.79 -1.99
CA LEU A 313 -14.03 4.15 -3.38
C LEU A 313 -15.24 3.72 -4.26
N PHE A 314 -15.66 2.45 -4.17
CA PHE A 314 -16.77 1.95 -4.98
C PHE A 314 -18.10 2.56 -4.56
N ARG A 315 -18.32 2.90 -3.29
CA ARG A 315 -19.49 3.72 -2.87
C ARG A 315 -19.53 5.07 -3.61
N ARG A 316 -18.38 5.77 -3.74
CA ARG A 316 -18.28 7.01 -4.52
C ARG A 316 -18.57 6.76 -5.99
N LEU A 317 -18.01 5.71 -6.55
CA LEU A 317 -18.24 5.29 -7.94
C LEU A 317 -19.72 4.95 -8.18
N ASP A 318 -20.43 4.40 -7.21
CA ASP A 318 -21.86 4.12 -7.32
C ASP A 318 -22.75 5.36 -7.12
N GLY A 319 -22.14 6.53 -6.98
CA GLY A 319 -22.84 7.82 -6.92
C GLY A 319 -23.34 8.20 -5.52
N ILE A 320 -22.84 7.56 -4.47
CA ILE A 320 -23.18 7.93 -3.10
C ILE A 320 -22.42 9.20 -2.73
N VAL A 321 -23.17 10.31 -2.57
CA VAL A 321 -22.65 11.63 -2.21
C VAL A 321 -22.97 11.89 -0.75
N ASP A 322 -22.03 11.60 0.12
CA ASP A 322 -22.06 11.90 1.55
C ASP A 322 -20.72 12.59 1.94
N PRO A 323 -20.65 13.27 3.10
CA PRO A 323 -19.40 13.88 3.55
C PRO A 323 -18.25 12.88 3.59
N PRO A 324 -17.02 13.32 3.39
CA PRO A 324 -15.85 12.44 3.49
C PRO A 324 -15.77 11.71 4.81
N HIS A 325 -15.42 10.44 4.76
CA HIS A 325 -15.29 9.57 5.91
C HIS A 325 -13.86 9.51 6.39
N ARG A 326 -13.65 9.63 7.69
CA ARG A 326 -12.42 9.27 8.35
C ARG A 326 -12.64 7.95 9.10
N ARG A 327 -11.96 6.89 8.69
CA ARG A 327 -12.01 5.58 9.31
C ARG A 327 -10.67 5.26 9.95
N GLU A 328 -10.69 4.91 11.24
CA GLU A 328 -9.51 4.47 11.96
C GLU A 328 -9.63 2.98 12.27
N ILE A 329 -8.62 2.21 11.89
CA ILE A 329 -8.54 0.76 12.10
C ILE A 329 -7.68 0.55 13.34
N PRO A 330 -8.18 -0.16 14.37
CA PRO A 330 -7.41 -0.41 15.58
C PRO A 330 -6.20 -1.29 15.28
N THR A 331 -5.12 -1.08 16.03
CA THR A 331 -3.95 -1.94 16.08
C THR A 331 -4.09 -2.95 17.20
N ARG A 332 -3.19 -3.92 17.25
CA ARG A 332 -3.17 -4.95 18.29
C ARG A 332 -1.74 -5.29 18.69
N LEU A 333 -1.41 -5.19 19.96
CA LEU A 333 -0.17 -5.73 20.51
C LEU A 333 -0.23 -7.27 20.50
N ILE A 334 0.81 -7.90 19.97
CA ILE A 334 1.01 -9.35 19.94
C ILE A 334 2.30 -9.66 20.69
N ALA A 335 2.16 -10.09 21.93
CA ALA A 335 3.27 -10.52 22.77
C ALA A 335 3.82 -11.87 22.29
N ARG A 336 5.17 -11.96 22.10
CA ARG A 336 5.83 -13.15 21.55
C ARG A 336 7.14 -13.50 22.23
N GLY A 337 7.59 -12.74 23.21
CA GLY A 337 8.79 -13.01 24.03
C GLY A 337 9.89 -11.95 23.94
N SER A 338 10.04 -11.21 22.86
CA SER A 338 11.10 -10.19 22.76
C SER A 338 10.81 -8.94 23.60
N GLY A 339 9.54 -8.56 23.75
CA GLY A 339 9.13 -7.42 24.57
C GLY A 339 9.03 -7.74 26.07
N GLU A 340 9.09 -9.01 26.42
CA GLU A 340 8.95 -9.57 27.77
C GLU A 340 10.29 -9.87 28.44
N ILE A 341 11.42 -9.64 27.77
CA ILE A 341 12.75 -9.74 28.34
C ILE A 341 12.89 -8.68 29.45
N PRO A 342 13.20 -9.05 30.70
CA PRO A 342 13.36 -8.06 31.77
C PRO A 342 14.62 -7.20 31.55
N PRO A 343 14.67 -5.97 32.09
CA PRO A 343 15.90 -5.19 32.11
C PRO A 343 17.01 -5.95 32.81
N ALA A 344 18.23 -5.84 32.31
CA ALA A 344 19.40 -6.35 33.04
C ALA A 344 19.50 -5.64 34.41
N GLU A 345 19.78 -6.37 35.44
CA GLU A 345 20.11 -5.80 36.76
C GLU A 345 21.39 -4.95 36.62
N ASP A 346 21.32 -3.67 37.11
CA ASP A 346 22.44 -2.72 37.10
C ASP A 346 23.62 -3.17 37.93
#